data_a4d2854fcdcdd8e783131927b7aedd56
#
_entry.id   a4d2854fcdcdd8e783131927b7aedd56
#
_cell.length_a   1.000
_cell.length_b   1.000
_cell.length_c   1.000
_cell.angle_alpha   90.00
_cell.angle_beta   90.00
_cell.angle_gamma   90.00
#
_symmetry.space_group_name_H-M   'P 1'
#
loop_
_entity.id
_entity.type
_entity.pdbx_description
1 polymer ?
#
loop_
_entity_poly.entity_id
_entity_poly.type
_entity_poly.pdbx_seq_one_letter_code
_entity_poly.pdbx_strand_id
1 'polypeptide(L)'
;LKIPCVAHESDLSLGLANRIAGKKGATILTGFDKTATLSDDFIYVGFPLRKEVEFGNASAAVKKYGLDKSKKTLLVIGGSMGAKKLNDVLAQSLDVLLKDYEIVHVTGKGKNEIPEKQGYHPVEFTNDIGDLFAAADLVVSRAGAGAICELTYLKKPLLLIPLSKSASRGDQLDNAEYARNFGARVLYEENLSEESFINEIYRTTVPTRPVSCAGNRTIARILTSFAKGGK
;
A
#
# COMPACT_ATOMS: atom_id res chain seq x y z
N LEU A 1 7.78 -8.77 36.58
CA LEU A 1 7.46 -9.79 35.56
C LEU A 1 8.36 -9.58 34.35
N LYS A 2 9.27 -10.53 34.06
CA LYS A 2 10.07 -10.54 32.84
C LYS A 2 9.23 -11.15 31.69
N ILE A 3 8.33 -10.35 31.11
CA ILE A 3 7.53 -10.78 29.97
C ILE A 3 8.34 -10.44 28.71
N PRO A 4 8.66 -11.43 27.85
CA PRO A 4 9.34 -11.15 26.59
C PRO A 4 8.43 -10.29 25.72
N CYS A 5 9.01 -9.26 25.12
CA CYS A 5 8.28 -8.32 24.24
C CYS A 5 8.85 -8.40 22.83
N VAL A 6 7.96 -8.50 21.86
CA VAL A 6 8.30 -8.46 20.44
C VAL A 6 7.50 -7.33 19.79
N ALA A 7 8.13 -6.51 18.99
CA ALA A 7 7.49 -5.45 18.24
C ALA A 7 7.85 -5.56 16.75
N HIS A 8 6.99 -5.08 15.86
CA HIS A 8 7.25 -5.04 14.43
C HIS A 8 7.31 -3.59 13.95
N GLU A 9 8.40 -3.24 13.27
CA GLU A 9 8.52 -1.98 12.56
C GLU A 9 8.10 -2.15 11.11
N SER A 10 7.06 -1.45 10.73
CA SER A 10 6.49 -1.55 9.39
C SER A 10 7.01 -0.48 8.44
N ASP A 11 7.45 0.67 8.95
CA ASP A 11 8.00 1.74 8.13
C ASP A 11 9.52 1.58 7.92
N LEU A 12 10.05 2.25 6.91
CA LEU A 12 11.48 2.25 6.63
C LEU A 12 12.27 2.94 7.77
N SER A 13 11.70 3.98 8.36
CA SER A 13 12.25 4.69 9.51
C SER A 13 11.75 4.08 10.82
N LEU A 14 12.65 3.95 11.81
CA LEU A 14 12.29 3.41 13.12
C LEU A 14 11.42 4.40 13.91
N GLY A 15 10.17 4.02 14.15
CA GLY A 15 9.22 4.80 14.93
C GLY A 15 9.63 4.95 16.40
N LEU A 16 9.18 6.05 17.06
CA LEU A 16 9.53 6.34 18.44
C LEU A 16 9.15 5.22 19.41
N ALA A 17 7.97 4.62 19.25
CA ALA A 17 7.50 3.53 20.09
C ALA A 17 8.42 2.31 20.01
N ASN A 18 8.80 1.88 18.81
CA ASN A 18 9.70 0.75 18.60
C ASN A 18 11.13 1.06 19.06
N ARG A 19 11.58 2.31 18.92
CA ARG A 19 12.87 2.78 19.46
C ARG A 19 12.91 2.66 20.99
N ILE A 20 11.84 3.07 21.67
CA ILE A 20 11.74 2.95 23.14
C ILE A 20 11.65 1.48 23.55
N ALA A 21 10.83 0.68 22.85
CA ALA A 21 10.67 -0.75 23.12
C ALA A 21 12.00 -1.49 22.99
N GLY A 22 12.76 -1.27 21.93
CA GLY A 22 14.08 -1.87 21.72
C GLY A 22 15.06 -1.52 22.84
N LYS A 23 15.13 -0.24 23.25
CA LYS A 23 15.97 0.18 24.40
C LYS A 23 15.56 -0.47 25.71
N LYS A 24 14.35 -0.97 25.83
CA LYS A 24 13.84 -1.70 27.00
C LYS A 24 13.95 -3.22 26.85
N GLY A 25 14.65 -3.71 25.84
CA GLY A 25 14.91 -5.14 25.63
C GLY A 25 13.84 -5.88 24.82
N ALA A 26 12.97 -5.16 24.10
CA ALA A 26 12.08 -5.80 23.14
C ALA A 26 12.86 -6.26 21.90
N THR A 27 12.52 -7.44 21.37
CA THR A 27 12.98 -7.87 20.05
C THR A 27 12.24 -7.10 18.98
N ILE A 28 12.96 -6.40 18.11
CA ILE A 28 12.37 -5.62 17.03
C ILE A 28 12.48 -6.43 15.72
N LEU A 29 11.32 -6.78 15.19
CA LEU A 29 11.18 -7.35 13.84
C LEU A 29 11.00 -6.22 12.85
N THR A 30 11.56 -6.32 11.65
CA THR A 30 11.47 -5.26 10.65
C THR A 30 10.84 -5.74 9.34
N GLY A 31 10.00 -4.89 8.75
CA GLY A 31 9.40 -5.12 7.45
C GLY A 31 10.37 -4.90 6.29
N PHE A 32 11.27 -3.94 6.44
CA PHE A 32 12.30 -3.63 5.44
C PHE A 32 13.68 -4.13 5.89
N ASP A 33 14.46 -4.64 4.95
CA ASP A 33 15.84 -5.07 5.18
C ASP A 33 16.75 -3.90 5.61
N LYS A 34 16.55 -2.73 4.97
CA LYS A 34 17.28 -1.51 5.31
C LYS A 34 17.03 -1.08 6.76
N THR A 35 15.83 -1.27 7.29
CA THR A 35 15.52 -0.96 8.70
C THR A 35 16.26 -1.91 9.65
N ALA A 36 16.44 -3.17 9.25
CA ALA A 36 17.20 -4.14 10.05
C ALA A 36 18.66 -3.74 10.24
N THR A 37 19.25 -2.99 9.31
CA THR A 37 20.66 -2.54 9.42
C THR A 37 20.87 -1.44 10.47
N LEU A 38 19.82 -0.91 11.08
CA LEU A 38 19.92 0.13 12.11
C LEU A 38 20.42 -0.40 13.47
N SER A 39 20.38 -1.72 13.69
CA SER A 39 20.89 -2.37 14.90
C SER A 39 21.10 -3.86 14.65
N ASP A 40 22.17 -4.44 15.21
CA ASP A 40 22.45 -5.88 15.17
C ASP A 40 21.38 -6.73 15.88
N ASP A 41 20.60 -6.11 16.78
CA ASP A 41 19.49 -6.76 17.51
C ASP A 41 18.18 -6.78 16.72
N PHE A 42 18.12 -6.15 15.55
CA PHE A 42 16.93 -6.13 14.73
C PHE A 42 16.88 -7.34 13.79
N ILE A 43 15.69 -7.90 13.66
CA ILE A 43 15.50 -9.11 12.84
C ILE A 43 14.65 -8.76 11.63
N TYR A 44 15.23 -8.88 10.44
CA TYR A 44 14.48 -8.76 9.20
C TYR A 44 13.56 -9.96 9.01
N VAL A 45 12.27 -9.71 8.87
CA VAL A 45 11.25 -10.75 8.69
C VAL A 45 10.34 -10.48 7.49
N GLY A 46 10.37 -9.26 6.95
CA GLY A 46 9.41 -8.81 5.95
C GLY A 46 8.06 -8.45 6.60
N PHE A 47 7.04 -8.32 5.76
CA PHE A 47 5.71 -7.94 6.20
C PHE A 47 4.81 -9.15 6.39
N PRO A 48 3.88 -9.10 7.37
CA PRO A 48 2.76 -10.04 7.40
C PRO A 48 1.82 -9.73 6.23
N LEU A 49 1.57 -10.70 5.38
CA LEU A 49 0.61 -10.61 4.30
C LEU A 49 -0.78 -11.02 4.80
N ARG A 50 -1.80 -10.22 4.50
CA ARG A 50 -3.19 -10.54 4.85
C ARG A 50 -3.71 -11.66 3.93
N LYS A 51 -4.45 -12.62 4.51
CA LYS A 51 -5.00 -13.76 3.74
C LYS A 51 -5.95 -13.30 2.63
N GLU A 52 -6.79 -12.32 2.90
CA GLU A 52 -7.71 -11.73 1.92
C GLU A 52 -6.99 -11.09 0.74
N VAL A 53 -5.76 -10.62 0.93
CA VAL A 53 -4.92 -10.11 -0.17
C VAL A 53 -4.27 -11.25 -0.94
N GLU A 54 -3.75 -12.25 -0.25
CA GLU A 54 -3.11 -13.42 -0.87
C GLU A 54 -4.09 -14.22 -1.74
N PHE A 55 -5.35 -14.34 -1.31
CA PHE A 55 -6.40 -15.14 -1.95
C PHE A 55 -7.52 -14.29 -2.57
N GLY A 56 -7.24 -13.04 -2.95
CA GLY A 56 -8.22 -12.17 -3.57
C GLY A 56 -8.80 -12.73 -4.87
N ASN A 57 -10.09 -12.52 -5.08
CA ASN A 57 -10.84 -13.04 -6.21
C ASN A 57 -11.27 -11.94 -7.19
N ALA A 58 -10.56 -11.81 -8.29
CA ALA A 58 -10.84 -10.81 -9.34
C ALA A 58 -12.27 -10.92 -9.88
N SER A 59 -12.77 -12.14 -10.08
CA SER A 59 -14.14 -12.35 -10.61
C SER A 59 -15.22 -11.87 -9.63
N ALA A 60 -14.97 -11.98 -8.32
CA ALA A 60 -15.87 -11.45 -7.30
C ALA A 60 -15.94 -9.92 -7.38
N ALA A 61 -14.79 -9.24 -7.49
CA ALA A 61 -14.77 -7.79 -7.66
C ALA A 61 -15.46 -7.34 -8.96
N VAL A 62 -15.15 -7.97 -10.08
CA VAL A 62 -15.79 -7.67 -11.38
C VAL A 62 -17.31 -7.76 -11.28
N LYS A 63 -17.84 -8.83 -10.67
CA LYS A 63 -19.28 -9.02 -10.48
C LYS A 63 -19.89 -7.99 -9.53
N LYS A 64 -19.20 -7.74 -8.40
CA LYS A 64 -19.70 -6.85 -7.34
C LYS A 64 -19.79 -5.40 -7.79
N TYR A 65 -18.79 -4.93 -8.52
CA TYR A 65 -18.70 -3.54 -8.96
C TYR A 65 -19.17 -3.32 -10.40
N GLY A 66 -19.58 -4.36 -11.12
CA GLY A 66 -20.10 -4.26 -12.49
C GLY A 66 -19.05 -3.83 -13.52
N LEU A 67 -17.79 -4.26 -13.34
CA LEU A 67 -16.69 -3.81 -14.19
C LEU A 67 -16.76 -4.41 -15.60
N ASP A 68 -16.57 -3.58 -16.62
CA ASP A 68 -16.48 -4.01 -18.02
C ASP A 68 -15.12 -4.67 -18.28
N LYS A 69 -15.14 -5.97 -18.58
CA LYS A 69 -13.95 -6.76 -18.87
C LYS A 69 -13.24 -6.39 -20.18
N SER A 70 -13.86 -5.59 -21.02
CA SER A 70 -13.22 -5.10 -22.26
C SER A 70 -12.20 -3.98 -21.99
N LYS A 71 -12.26 -3.36 -20.80
CA LYS A 71 -11.36 -2.30 -20.35
C LYS A 71 -10.44 -2.79 -19.22
N LYS A 72 -9.32 -2.10 -19.05
CA LYS A 72 -8.44 -2.32 -17.89
C LYS A 72 -9.08 -1.74 -16.63
N THR A 73 -8.78 -2.32 -15.47
CA THR A 73 -9.25 -1.82 -14.18
C THR A 73 -8.16 -0.98 -13.52
N LEU A 74 -8.45 0.31 -13.31
CA LEU A 74 -7.65 1.22 -12.50
C LEU A 74 -8.25 1.30 -11.11
N LEU A 75 -7.48 0.91 -10.09
CA LEU A 75 -7.88 1.06 -8.70
C LEU A 75 -7.16 2.25 -8.08
N VAL A 76 -7.93 3.20 -7.52
CA VAL A 76 -7.39 4.39 -6.83
C VAL A 76 -7.74 4.33 -5.35
N ILE A 77 -6.72 4.41 -4.47
CA ILE A 77 -6.89 4.28 -3.02
C ILE A 77 -6.20 5.44 -2.30
N GLY A 78 -7.00 6.26 -1.61
CA GLY A 78 -6.51 7.38 -0.82
C GLY A 78 -6.04 7.02 0.60
N GLY A 79 -6.26 5.78 1.05
CA GLY A 79 -6.08 5.34 2.43
C GLY A 79 -7.34 5.54 3.28
N SER A 80 -7.33 5.05 4.54
CA SER A 80 -8.51 4.99 5.43
C SER A 80 -9.14 6.36 5.72
N MET A 81 -8.36 7.43 5.69
CA MET A 81 -8.85 8.80 5.87
C MET A 81 -9.17 9.51 4.55
N GLY A 82 -9.03 8.83 3.41
CA GLY A 82 -9.14 9.41 2.07
C GLY A 82 -7.98 10.36 1.76
N ALA A 83 -7.99 10.92 0.56
CA ALA A 83 -6.92 11.82 0.11
C ALA A 83 -7.52 12.91 -0.78
N LYS A 84 -7.92 14.04 -0.22
CA LYS A 84 -8.61 15.10 -0.98
C LYS A 84 -7.87 15.46 -2.27
N LYS A 85 -6.57 15.75 -2.22
CA LYS A 85 -5.78 16.09 -3.42
C LYS A 85 -5.80 14.99 -4.49
N LEU A 86 -5.74 13.72 -4.07
CA LEU A 86 -5.83 12.58 -5.00
C LEU A 86 -7.23 12.47 -5.59
N ASN A 87 -8.27 12.65 -4.77
CA ASN A 87 -9.66 12.64 -5.23
C ASN A 87 -9.90 13.78 -6.23
N ASP A 88 -9.41 14.98 -5.94
CA ASP A 88 -9.58 16.17 -6.78
C ASP A 88 -8.89 15.99 -8.16
N VAL A 89 -7.65 15.49 -8.20
CA VAL A 89 -6.94 15.26 -9.46
C VAL A 89 -7.57 14.12 -10.26
N LEU A 90 -8.05 13.06 -9.59
CA LEU A 90 -8.77 12.00 -10.27
C LEU A 90 -10.06 12.53 -10.92
N ALA A 91 -10.82 13.38 -10.20
CA ALA A 91 -12.03 14.00 -10.74
C ALA A 91 -11.76 14.76 -12.06
N GLN A 92 -10.68 15.55 -12.11
CA GLN A 92 -10.23 16.27 -13.30
C GLN A 92 -9.84 15.32 -14.45
N SER A 93 -9.26 14.17 -14.12
CA SER A 93 -8.69 13.22 -15.09
C SER A 93 -9.71 12.20 -15.63
N LEU A 94 -10.94 12.15 -15.10
CA LEU A 94 -11.89 11.07 -15.42
C LEU A 94 -12.21 10.96 -16.92
N ASP A 95 -12.44 12.09 -17.59
CA ASP A 95 -12.84 12.09 -19.02
C ASP A 95 -11.79 11.49 -19.94
N VAL A 96 -10.53 11.57 -19.54
CA VAL A 96 -9.42 10.97 -20.27
C VAL A 96 -9.28 9.50 -19.88
N LEU A 97 -9.22 9.20 -18.60
CA LEU A 97 -8.92 7.85 -18.11
C LEU A 97 -10.04 6.85 -18.39
N LEU A 98 -11.31 7.26 -18.35
CA LEU A 98 -12.46 6.41 -18.64
C LEU A 98 -12.54 5.92 -20.10
N LYS A 99 -11.72 6.45 -21.00
CA LYS A 99 -11.59 5.91 -22.35
C LYS A 99 -10.99 4.51 -22.35
N ASP A 100 -10.02 4.27 -21.46
CA ASP A 100 -9.20 3.05 -21.42
C ASP A 100 -9.43 2.20 -20.16
N TYR A 101 -10.00 2.79 -19.09
CA TYR A 101 -10.13 2.14 -17.79
C TYR A 101 -11.56 2.12 -17.28
N GLU A 102 -11.91 1.04 -16.59
CA GLU A 102 -12.90 1.04 -15.52
C GLU A 102 -12.21 1.50 -14.24
N ILE A 103 -12.75 2.47 -13.53
CA ILE A 103 -12.08 3.10 -12.37
C ILE A 103 -12.83 2.76 -11.09
N VAL A 104 -12.22 1.96 -10.23
CA VAL A 104 -12.71 1.76 -8.85
C VAL A 104 -11.95 2.73 -7.94
N HIS A 105 -12.69 3.60 -7.24
CA HIS A 105 -12.10 4.63 -6.41
C HIS A 105 -12.52 4.48 -4.94
N VAL A 106 -11.57 4.11 -4.07
CA VAL A 106 -11.80 4.09 -2.62
C VAL A 106 -11.59 5.51 -2.08
N THR A 107 -12.70 6.25 -2.01
CA THR A 107 -12.72 7.70 -1.76
C THR A 107 -12.40 8.08 -0.30
N GLY A 108 -12.72 7.19 0.64
CA GLY A 108 -12.81 7.51 2.07
C GLY A 108 -14.23 7.92 2.47
N LYS A 109 -14.60 7.62 3.72
CA LYS A 109 -15.95 7.83 4.24
C LYS A 109 -16.38 9.30 4.14
N GLY A 110 -17.54 9.54 3.50
CA GLY A 110 -18.11 10.88 3.32
C GLY A 110 -17.30 11.82 2.41
N LYS A 111 -16.43 11.28 1.54
CA LYS A 111 -15.52 12.08 0.68
C LYS A 111 -15.73 11.86 -0.81
N ASN A 112 -16.85 11.24 -1.19
CA ASN A 112 -17.19 11.16 -2.60
C ASN A 112 -17.92 12.44 -3.03
N GLU A 113 -17.20 13.33 -3.67
CA GLU A 113 -17.72 14.59 -4.25
C GLU A 113 -17.82 14.51 -5.77
N ILE A 114 -17.45 13.36 -6.37
CA ILE A 114 -17.44 13.16 -7.81
C ILE A 114 -18.81 12.65 -8.26
N PRO A 115 -19.47 13.30 -9.24
CA PRO A 115 -20.74 12.82 -9.77
C PRO A 115 -20.64 11.42 -10.39
N GLU A 116 -21.76 10.70 -10.41
CA GLU A 116 -21.86 9.41 -11.10
C GLU A 116 -21.50 9.55 -12.57
N LYS A 117 -20.67 8.62 -13.07
CA LYS A 117 -20.23 8.57 -14.45
C LYS A 117 -20.04 7.11 -14.87
N GLN A 118 -20.42 6.78 -16.11
CA GLN A 118 -20.27 5.43 -16.62
C GLN A 118 -18.79 4.99 -16.58
N GLY A 119 -18.51 3.82 -16.02
CA GLY A 119 -17.16 3.29 -15.83
C GLY A 119 -16.41 3.83 -14.61
N TYR A 120 -17.04 4.72 -13.81
CA TYR A 120 -16.52 5.20 -12.54
C TYR A 120 -17.31 4.60 -11.38
N HIS A 121 -16.63 3.89 -10.49
CA HIS A 121 -17.20 3.13 -9.38
C HIS A 121 -16.64 3.65 -8.05
N PRO A 122 -17.25 4.70 -7.45
CA PRO A 122 -16.84 5.20 -6.15
C PRO A 122 -17.25 4.25 -5.03
N VAL A 123 -16.32 4.01 -4.10
CA VAL A 123 -16.52 3.18 -2.92
C VAL A 123 -15.98 3.93 -1.70
N GLU A 124 -16.81 4.26 -0.73
CA GLU A 124 -16.34 4.96 0.47
C GLU A 124 -15.38 4.12 1.30
N PHE A 125 -15.71 2.83 1.45
CA PHE A 125 -14.94 1.86 2.20
C PHE A 125 -15.21 0.44 1.68
N THR A 126 -14.22 -0.43 1.72
CA THR A 126 -14.38 -1.83 1.34
C THR A 126 -13.63 -2.76 2.29
N ASN A 127 -14.25 -3.90 2.60
CA ASN A 127 -13.59 -5.04 3.26
C ASN A 127 -12.99 -6.01 2.23
N ASP A 128 -13.33 -5.86 0.95
CA ASP A 128 -12.92 -6.77 -0.12
C ASP A 128 -11.72 -6.22 -0.91
N ILE A 129 -10.80 -5.56 -0.19
CA ILE A 129 -9.64 -4.92 -0.83
C ILE A 129 -8.77 -5.92 -1.58
N GLY A 130 -8.69 -7.16 -1.11
CA GLY A 130 -7.96 -8.24 -1.78
C GLY A 130 -8.54 -8.57 -3.16
N ASP A 131 -9.87 -8.61 -3.27
CA ASP A 131 -10.57 -8.85 -4.54
C ASP A 131 -10.34 -7.69 -5.53
N LEU A 132 -10.36 -6.46 -5.03
CA LEU A 132 -10.03 -5.28 -5.84
C LEU A 132 -8.58 -5.30 -6.28
N PHE A 133 -7.64 -5.65 -5.40
CA PHE A 133 -6.24 -5.83 -5.79
C PHE A 133 -6.09 -6.92 -6.86
N ALA A 134 -6.80 -8.04 -6.71
CA ALA A 134 -6.76 -9.11 -7.71
C ALA A 134 -7.27 -8.62 -9.08
N ALA A 135 -8.38 -7.85 -9.11
CA ALA A 135 -9.01 -7.36 -10.33
C ALA A 135 -8.24 -6.21 -11.00
N ALA A 136 -7.48 -5.42 -10.24
CA ALA A 136 -6.80 -4.22 -10.76
C ALA A 136 -5.66 -4.57 -11.72
N ASP A 137 -5.62 -3.89 -12.87
CA ASP A 137 -4.48 -3.91 -13.81
C ASP A 137 -3.43 -2.86 -13.44
N LEU A 138 -3.84 -1.79 -12.75
CA LEU A 138 -2.98 -0.74 -12.22
C LEU A 138 -3.57 -0.20 -10.93
N VAL A 139 -2.70 0.10 -9.96
CA VAL A 139 -3.12 0.68 -8.69
C VAL A 139 -2.42 2.01 -8.46
N VAL A 140 -3.21 3.03 -8.13
CA VAL A 140 -2.74 4.31 -7.57
C VAL A 140 -2.99 4.28 -6.08
N SER A 141 -1.96 4.50 -5.27
CA SER A 141 -2.08 4.42 -3.81
C SER A 141 -1.20 5.45 -3.10
N ARG A 142 -1.54 5.74 -1.85
CA ARG A 142 -0.61 6.35 -0.90
C ARG A 142 0.53 5.38 -0.58
N ALA A 143 1.68 5.91 -0.19
CA ALA A 143 2.89 5.12 0.05
C ALA A 143 2.98 4.57 1.49
N GLY A 144 1.87 4.01 2.00
CA GLY A 144 1.90 3.24 3.24
C GLY A 144 2.65 1.92 3.06
N ALA A 145 3.49 1.56 4.01
CA ALA A 145 4.35 0.38 3.93
C ALA A 145 3.59 -0.92 3.65
N GLY A 146 2.44 -1.14 4.31
CA GLY A 146 1.60 -2.31 4.09
C GLY A 146 1.07 -2.39 2.65
N ALA A 147 0.57 -1.26 2.11
CA ALA A 147 0.05 -1.22 0.73
C ALA A 147 1.17 -1.49 -0.31
N ILE A 148 2.34 -0.88 -0.13
CA ILE A 148 3.52 -1.14 -0.98
C ILE A 148 3.84 -2.63 -0.98
N CYS A 149 3.89 -3.23 0.19
CA CYS A 149 4.25 -4.63 0.34
C CYS A 149 3.24 -5.55 -0.35
N GLU A 150 1.96 -5.37 -0.09
CA GLU A 150 0.88 -6.18 -0.65
C GLU A 150 0.82 -6.04 -2.18
N LEU A 151 0.90 -4.82 -2.69
CA LEU A 151 0.79 -4.56 -4.13
C LEU A 151 2.02 -5.04 -4.92
N THR A 152 3.22 -4.88 -4.35
CA THR A 152 4.44 -5.41 -4.98
C THR A 152 4.50 -6.95 -4.90
N TYR A 153 4.01 -7.55 -3.81
CA TYR A 153 3.87 -9.01 -3.72
C TYR A 153 2.95 -9.56 -4.82
N LEU A 154 1.83 -8.88 -5.06
CA LEU A 154 0.89 -9.21 -6.13
C LEU A 154 1.40 -8.80 -7.53
N LYS A 155 2.59 -8.20 -7.62
CA LYS A 155 3.20 -7.70 -8.87
C LYS A 155 2.28 -6.73 -9.63
N LYS A 156 1.53 -5.90 -8.90
CA LYS A 156 0.65 -4.92 -9.53
C LYS A 156 1.45 -3.71 -10.03
N PRO A 157 1.20 -3.22 -11.26
CA PRO A 157 1.65 -1.91 -11.68
C PRO A 157 1.22 -0.87 -10.65
N LEU A 158 2.16 -0.09 -10.11
CA LEU A 158 1.94 0.73 -8.92
C LEU A 158 2.46 2.15 -9.11
N LEU A 159 1.54 3.11 -9.04
CA LEU A 159 1.82 4.54 -8.92
C LEU A 159 1.60 4.97 -7.47
N LEU A 160 2.65 5.42 -6.81
CA LEU A 160 2.63 5.91 -5.45
C LEU A 160 2.52 7.43 -5.42
N ILE A 161 1.58 7.94 -4.63
CA ILE A 161 1.43 9.36 -4.32
C ILE A 161 1.61 9.54 -2.82
N PRO A 162 2.87 9.69 -2.33
CA PRO A 162 3.14 9.81 -0.91
C PRO A 162 2.55 11.09 -0.32
N LEU A 163 2.15 11.04 0.95
CA LEU A 163 1.81 12.23 1.71
C LEU A 163 3.04 13.14 1.84
N SER A 164 2.84 14.45 1.70
CA SER A 164 3.88 15.44 1.90
C SER A 164 4.38 15.48 3.36
N LYS A 165 5.55 16.05 3.61
CA LYS A 165 6.09 16.23 4.96
C LYS A 165 5.19 17.08 5.87
N SER A 166 4.40 17.99 5.29
CA SER A 166 3.43 18.80 6.06
C SER A 166 2.21 17.99 6.54
N ALA A 167 1.90 16.88 5.86
CA ALA A 167 0.75 16.02 6.18
C ALA A 167 1.14 14.72 6.90
N SER A 168 2.44 14.40 6.98
CA SER A 168 2.97 13.19 7.63
C SER A 168 4.35 13.46 8.22
N ARG A 169 4.89 12.50 8.99
CA ARG A 169 6.27 12.56 9.52
C ARG A 169 7.35 12.32 8.45
N GLY A 170 6.96 12.13 7.18
CA GLY A 170 7.86 11.82 6.08
C GLY A 170 8.01 10.33 5.79
N ASP A 171 7.48 9.44 6.63
CA ASP A 171 7.59 7.98 6.49
C ASP A 171 7.16 7.51 5.08
N GLN A 172 6.09 8.11 4.53
CA GLN A 172 5.60 7.75 3.19
C GLN A 172 6.54 8.17 2.06
N LEU A 173 7.28 9.27 2.23
CA LEU A 173 8.28 9.69 1.24
C LEU A 173 9.42 8.69 1.18
N ASP A 174 9.93 8.28 2.34
CA ASP A 174 11.00 7.30 2.44
C ASP A 174 10.55 5.93 1.90
N ASN A 175 9.35 5.49 2.24
CA ASN A 175 8.75 4.25 1.73
C ASN A 175 8.59 4.28 0.20
N ALA A 176 8.13 5.41 -0.37
CA ALA A 176 7.96 5.57 -1.82
C ALA A 176 9.30 5.51 -2.55
N GLU A 177 10.33 6.21 -2.06
CA GLU A 177 11.66 6.16 -2.64
C GLU A 177 12.27 4.76 -2.56
N TYR A 178 12.06 4.05 -1.46
CA TYR A 178 12.48 2.66 -1.37
C TYR A 178 11.77 1.79 -2.42
N ALA A 179 10.44 1.94 -2.57
CA ALA A 179 9.65 1.18 -3.54
C ALA A 179 10.02 1.49 -5.00
N ARG A 180 10.52 2.70 -5.29
CA ARG A 180 11.03 3.08 -6.62
C ARG A 180 12.15 2.15 -7.09
N ASN A 181 13.01 1.68 -6.18
CA ASN A 181 14.09 0.72 -6.50
C ASN A 181 13.56 -0.66 -6.94
N PHE A 182 12.28 -0.93 -6.73
CA PHE A 182 11.61 -2.17 -7.10
C PHE A 182 10.69 -1.99 -8.32
N GLY A 183 10.66 -0.79 -8.91
CA GLY A 183 9.91 -0.50 -10.13
C GLY A 183 8.56 0.19 -9.90
N ALA A 184 8.21 0.56 -8.66
CA ALA A 184 7.07 1.44 -8.44
C ALA A 184 7.35 2.85 -9.00
N ARG A 185 6.34 3.47 -9.61
CA ARG A 185 6.43 4.89 -9.97
C ARG A 185 6.01 5.76 -8.79
N VAL A 186 6.59 6.95 -8.73
CA VAL A 186 6.30 7.89 -7.63
C VAL A 186 6.02 9.26 -8.22
N LEU A 187 4.86 9.83 -7.88
CA LEU A 187 4.46 11.19 -8.19
C LEU A 187 4.21 11.93 -6.87
N TYR A 188 5.03 12.94 -6.58
CA TYR A 188 4.90 13.72 -5.36
C TYR A 188 3.73 14.70 -5.42
N GLU A 189 3.07 14.94 -4.27
CA GLU A 189 1.92 15.85 -4.19
C GLU A 189 2.20 17.29 -4.66
N GLU A 190 3.44 17.76 -4.57
CA GLU A 190 3.85 19.07 -5.08
C GLU A 190 3.85 19.16 -6.61
N ASN A 191 3.99 18.01 -7.29
CA ASN A 191 3.99 17.89 -8.73
C ASN A 191 2.67 17.32 -9.28
N LEU A 192 1.65 17.17 -8.40
CA LEU A 192 0.38 16.54 -8.76
C LEU A 192 -0.50 17.55 -9.52
N SER A 193 -0.70 17.29 -10.81
CA SER A 193 -1.62 17.97 -11.70
C SER A 193 -2.36 16.93 -12.54
N GLU A 194 -3.44 17.32 -13.22
CA GLU A 194 -4.16 16.44 -14.16
C GLU A 194 -3.20 15.83 -15.19
N GLU A 195 -2.39 16.65 -15.84
CA GLU A 195 -1.45 16.20 -16.86
C GLU A 195 -0.41 15.23 -16.32
N SER A 196 0.26 15.57 -15.20
CA SER A 196 1.27 14.70 -14.58
C SER A 196 0.67 13.38 -14.10
N PHE A 197 -0.54 13.41 -13.54
CA PHE A 197 -1.25 12.23 -13.05
C PHE A 197 -1.59 11.27 -14.19
N ILE A 198 -2.19 11.77 -15.27
CA ILE A 198 -2.50 10.98 -16.46
C ILE A 198 -1.22 10.39 -17.06
N ASN A 199 -0.19 11.22 -17.27
CA ASN A 199 1.07 10.78 -17.86
C ASN A 199 1.75 9.67 -17.02
N GLU A 200 1.75 9.79 -15.69
CA GLU A 200 2.36 8.79 -14.82
C GLU A 200 1.55 7.49 -14.79
N ILE A 201 0.22 7.54 -14.86
CA ILE A 201 -0.63 6.34 -15.00
C ILE A 201 -0.25 5.55 -16.26
N TYR A 202 -0.18 6.20 -17.42
CA TYR A 202 0.15 5.52 -18.68
C TYR A 202 1.61 5.01 -18.74
N ARG A 203 2.51 5.59 -17.95
CA ARG A 203 3.93 5.16 -17.84
C ARG A 203 4.15 4.08 -16.80
N THR A 204 3.16 3.77 -15.98
CA THR A 204 3.31 2.80 -14.89
C THR A 204 3.33 1.38 -15.43
N THR A 205 4.35 0.62 -15.04
CA THR A 205 4.58 -0.77 -15.47
C THR A 205 4.64 -1.71 -14.27
N VAL A 206 4.66 -3.02 -14.53
CA VAL A 206 4.80 -4.05 -13.50
C VAL A 206 6.14 -3.87 -12.75
N PRO A 207 6.16 -3.93 -11.41
CA PRO A 207 7.38 -3.89 -10.62
C PRO A 207 8.37 -4.98 -11.03
N THR A 208 9.65 -4.65 -11.05
CA THR A 208 10.72 -5.58 -11.45
C THR A 208 10.92 -6.72 -10.46
N ARG A 209 10.68 -6.44 -9.17
CA ARG A 209 10.75 -7.41 -8.08
C ARG A 209 9.86 -6.97 -6.92
N PRO A 210 9.29 -7.89 -6.12
CA PRO A 210 8.52 -7.51 -4.92
C PRO A 210 9.45 -7.00 -3.81
N VAL A 211 8.96 -6.05 -3.02
CA VAL A 211 9.44 -5.86 -1.65
C VAL A 211 9.12 -7.14 -0.89
N SER A 212 10.03 -7.64 -0.06
CA SER A 212 9.82 -8.91 0.62
C SER A 212 8.57 -8.85 1.51
N CYS A 213 7.57 -9.59 1.11
CA CYS A 213 6.36 -9.90 1.86
C CYS A 213 6.34 -11.39 2.14
N ALA A 214 5.43 -11.87 2.97
CA ALA A 214 5.35 -13.25 3.43
C ALA A 214 6.17 -13.54 4.71
N GLY A 215 6.31 -12.53 5.56
CA GLY A 215 6.88 -12.67 6.92
C GLY A 215 6.07 -13.57 7.85
N ASN A 216 4.82 -13.92 7.52
CA ASN A 216 3.87 -14.62 8.38
C ASN A 216 4.48 -15.86 9.05
N ARG A 217 5.15 -16.74 8.30
CA ARG A 217 5.75 -17.97 8.84
C ARG A 217 6.93 -17.66 9.77
N THR A 218 7.77 -16.73 9.40
CA THR A 218 8.95 -16.33 10.19
C THR A 218 8.51 -15.65 11.47
N ILE A 219 7.57 -14.72 11.40
CA ILE A 219 6.99 -14.04 12.56
C ILE A 219 6.33 -15.07 13.48
N ALA A 220 5.49 -15.97 12.96
CA ALA A 220 4.83 -17.00 13.75
C ALA A 220 5.84 -17.91 14.46
N ARG A 221 6.94 -18.31 13.79
CA ARG A 221 8.01 -19.12 14.38
C ARG A 221 8.67 -18.39 15.54
N ILE A 222 9.02 -17.12 15.35
CA ILE A 222 9.64 -16.29 16.40
C ILE A 222 8.69 -16.17 17.60
N LEU A 223 7.44 -15.80 17.39
CA LEU A 223 6.44 -15.68 18.46
C LEU A 223 6.24 -17.00 19.22
N THR A 224 6.22 -18.13 18.50
CA THR A 224 6.09 -19.46 19.11
C THR A 224 7.33 -19.81 19.94
N SER A 225 8.53 -19.42 19.54
CA SER A 225 9.75 -19.67 20.33
C SER A 225 9.71 -18.92 21.66
N PHE A 226 9.27 -17.67 21.66
CA PHE A 226 9.08 -16.90 22.90
C PHE A 226 8.02 -17.52 23.82
N ALA A 227 6.91 -18.01 23.27
CA ALA A 227 5.85 -18.66 24.05
C ALA A 227 6.31 -19.96 24.71
N LYS A 228 7.32 -20.65 24.13
CA LYS A 228 7.90 -21.89 24.67
C LYS A 228 9.09 -21.67 25.61
N GLY A 229 9.38 -20.42 26.00
CA GLY A 229 10.48 -20.10 26.91
C GLY A 229 11.88 -20.10 26.26
N GLY A 230 11.96 -20.05 24.94
CA GLY A 230 13.20 -19.83 24.21
C GLY A 230 13.70 -18.40 24.44
N LYS A 231 14.99 -18.26 24.78
CA LYS A 231 15.70 -16.98 24.82
C LYS A 231 15.96 -16.49 23.39
#